data_bfdd79a9108c4dee94f5ee6eae59373f
#
_entry.id   bfdd79a9108c4dee94f5ee6eae59373f
#
_cell.length_a   1.000
_cell.length_b   1.000
_cell.length_c   1.000
_cell.angle_alpha   90.00
_cell.angle_beta   90.00
_cell.angle_gamma   90.00
#
_symmetry.space_group_name_H-M   'P 1'
#
loop_
_entity.id
_entity.type
_entity.pdbx_description
1 polymer ?
#
loop_
_entity_poly.entity_id
_entity_poly.type
_entity_poly.pdbx_seq_one_letter_code
_entity_poly.pdbx_strand_id
1 'polypeptide(L)'
;MKIGIIAAMEQELVLLVEQLENKVEETVLGNTYYTGRLGKHDVVLVQSGVGKVMSAMSVAVLADHFGVDALINTGSAGAVAPGLKIGDVVVASKLAYHDVDLTAFGYDYGQMSMQPLYFESDSTFVETFEKVLAQASIDSKIGLIATGDSFIAGQDKIDAIKGHFPEVLAVEMEIGRAHV
;
A
#
# COMPACT_ATOMS: atom_id res chain seq x y z
N MET A 1 -16.76 -11.13 4.78
CA MET A 1 -15.78 -10.04 4.95
C MET A 1 -15.82 -9.20 3.68
N LYS A 2 -15.97 -7.92 3.82
CA LYS A 2 -15.96 -6.93 2.73
C LYS A 2 -14.58 -6.27 2.69
N ILE A 3 -13.91 -6.35 1.56
CA ILE A 3 -12.51 -5.92 1.44
C ILE A 3 -12.44 -4.68 0.55
N GLY A 4 -11.81 -3.62 1.04
CA GLY A 4 -11.42 -2.46 0.24
C GLY A 4 -10.07 -2.71 -0.41
N ILE A 5 -9.95 -2.45 -1.71
CA ILE A 5 -8.68 -2.55 -2.43
C ILE A 5 -8.40 -1.22 -3.10
N ILE A 6 -7.22 -0.66 -2.81
CA ILE A 6 -6.76 0.62 -3.31
C ILE A 6 -5.61 0.38 -4.28
N ALA A 7 -5.65 1.05 -5.40
CA ALA A 7 -4.52 1.19 -6.32
C ALA A 7 -4.40 2.64 -6.78
N ALA A 8 -3.19 3.13 -7.00
CA ALA A 8 -2.96 4.52 -7.37
C ALA A 8 -3.34 4.81 -8.81
N MET A 9 -3.08 3.86 -9.70
CA MET A 9 -3.20 4.04 -11.14
C MET A 9 -4.17 3.04 -11.78
N GLU A 10 -4.76 3.43 -12.90
CA GLU A 10 -5.68 2.59 -13.66
C GLU A 10 -5.07 1.23 -14.03
N GLN A 11 -3.81 1.23 -14.47
CA GLN A 11 -3.09 0.02 -14.89
C GLN A 11 -2.95 -1.02 -13.77
N GLU A 12 -2.95 -0.57 -12.50
CA GLU A 12 -2.84 -1.43 -11.33
C GLU A 12 -4.20 -2.03 -10.94
N LEU A 13 -5.30 -1.40 -11.35
CA LEU A 13 -6.65 -1.76 -10.94
C LEU A 13 -7.45 -2.50 -12.01
N VAL A 14 -7.17 -2.25 -13.30
CA VAL A 14 -8.01 -2.67 -14.43
C VAL A 14 -8.33 -4.17 -14.41
N LEU A 15 -7.36 -5.03 -14.16
CA LEU A 15 -7.56 -6.48 -14.14
C LEU A 15 -8.51 -6.93 -13.01
N LEU A 16 -8.46 -6.25 -11.86
CA LEU A 16 -9.38 -6.56 -10.75
C LEU A 16 -10.80 -6.10 -11.08
N VAL A 17 -10.94 -4.91 -11.70
CA VAL A 17 -12.25 -4.38 -12.11
C VAL A 17 -12.91 -5.25 -13.18
N GLU A 18 -12.13 -5.80 -14.12
CA GLU A 18 -12.62 -6.72 -15.15
C GLU A 18 -13.12 -8.06 -14.59
N GLN A 19 -12.54 -8.50 -13.46
CA GLN A 19 -12.91 -9.75 -12.80
C GLN A 19 -14.08 -9.61 -11.82
N LEU A 20 -14.59 -8.38 -11.57
CA LEU A 20 -15.70 -8.16 -10.67
C LEU A 20 -17.00 -8.76 -11.19
N GLU A 21 -17.57 -9.67 -10.43
CA GLU A 21 -18.94 -10.13 -10.60
C GLU A 21 -19.93 -9.13 -10.00
N ASN A 22 -21.05 -8.90 -10.66
CA ASN A 22 -22.13 -7.98 -10.24
C ASN A 22 -21.62 -6.55 -9.97
N LYS A 23 -20.73 -6.07 -10.83
CA LYS A 23 -20.09 -4.76 -10.71
C LYS A 23 -21.11 -3.62 -10.69
N VAL A 24 -20.98 -2.74 -9.71
CA VAL A 24 -21.70 -1.44 -9.62
C VAL A 24 -20.66 -0.34 -9.43
N GLU A 25 -20.88 0.78 -10.08
CA GLU A 25 -20.01 1.95 -10.01
C GLU A 25 -20.69 3.07 -9.22
N GLU A 26 -19.94 3.69 -8.32
CA GLU A 26 -20.38 4.86 -7.55
C GLU A 26 -19.25 5.88 -7.49
N THR A 27 -19.58 7.16 -7.71
CA THR A 27 -18.59 8.25 -7.59
C THR A 27 -18.76 8.96 -6.26
N VAL A 28 -17.71 8.95 -5.43
CA VAL A 28 -17.68 9.64 -4.13
C VAL A 28 -16.41 10.51 -4.05
N LEU A 29 -16.58 11.78 -3.71
CA LEU A 29 -15.50 12.77 -3.62
C LEU A 29 -14.59 12.83 -4.86
N GLY A 30 -15.17 12.59 -6.05
CA GLY A 30 -14.46 12.65 -7.32
C GLY A 30 -13.76 11.35 -7.76
N ASN A 31 -13.69 10.34 -6.90
CA ASN A 31 -13.14 9.02 -7.24
C ASN A 31 -14.27 8.05 -7.57
N THR A 32 -14.03 7.14 -8.52
CA THR A 32 -14.96 6.05 -8.84
C THR A 32 -14.62 4.82 -8.01
N TYR A 33 -15.63 4.31 -7.31
CA TYR A 33 -15.59 3.09 -6.54
C TYR A 33 -16.36 2.00 -7.26
N TYR A 34 -15.74 0.83 -7.39
CA TYR A 34 -16.34 -0.34 -8.02
C TYR A 34 -16.67 -1.37 -6.95
N THR A 35 -17.95 -1.58 -6.68
CA THR A 35 -18.41 -2.63 -5.77
C THR A 35 -18.77 -3.88 -6.54
N GLY A 36 -18.53 -5.05 -5.96
CA GLY A 36 -18.86 -6.33 -6.58
C GLY A 36 -18.30 -7.50 -5.78
N ARG A 37 -18.11 -8.63 -6.44
CA ARG A 37 -17.56 -9.83 -5.82
C ARG A 37 -16.33 -10.32 -6.55
N LEU A 38 -15.32 -10.72 -5.77
CA LEU A 38 -14.17 -11.51 -6.24
C LEU A 38 -14.19 -12.85 -5.49
N GLY A 39 -14.56 -13.92 -6.18
CA GLY A 39 -14.75 -15.24 -5.59
C GLY A 39 -15.81 -15.21 -4.47
N LYS A 40 -15.42 -15.48 -3.23
CA LYS A 40 -16.35 -15.52 -2.08
C LYS A 40 -16.46 -14.21 -1.30
N HIS A 41 -15.70 -13.18 -1.68
CA HIS A 41 -15.62 -11.93 -0.95
C HIS A 41 -16.37 -10.80 -1.66
N ASP A 42 -17.09 -9.99 -0.90
CA ASP A 42 -17.55 -8.71 -1.37
C ASP A 42 -16.35 -7.74 -1.35
N VAL A 43 -16.17 -6.98 -2.42
CA VAL A 43 -15.03 -6.07 -2.55
C VAL A 43 -15.47 -4.69 -3.00
N VAL A 44 -14.69 -3.70 -2.62
CA VAL A 44 -14.77 -2.32 -3.13
C VAL A 44 -13.41 -1.94 -3.65
N LEU A 45 -13.31 -1.70 -4.94
CA LEU A 45 -12.07 -1.28 -5.60
C LEU A 45 -12.11 0.23 -5.83
N VAL A 46 -10.98 0.91 -5.67
CA VAL A 46 -10.86 2.34 -5.98
C VAL A 46 -9.49 2.67 -6.56
N GLN A 47 -9.49 3.51 -7.59
CA GLN A 47 -8.30 4.22 -8.02
C GLN A 47 -8.18 5.49 -7.18
N SER A 48 -7.18 5.52 -6.28
CA SER A 48 -7.00 6.66 -5.38
C SER A 48 -6.36 7.87 -6.05
N GLY A 49 -5.51 7.66 -7.05
CA GLY A 49 -4.50 8.62 -7.47
C GLY A 49 -3.23 8.50 -6.63
N VAL A 50 -2.16 9.14 -7.07
CA VAL A 50 -0.83 9.08 -6.47
C VAL A 50 -0.73 10.03 -5.26
N GLY A 51 -0.07 9.58 -4.20
CA GLY A 51 0.25 10.38 -3.02
C GLY A 51 -0.54 10.03 -1.77
N LYS A 52 0.08 10.25 -0.62
CA LYS A 52 -0.46 9.89 0.70
C LYS A 52 -1.84 10.49 0.99
N VAL A 53 -2.06 11.74 0.57
CA VAL A 53 -3.33 12.45 0.81
C VAL A 53 -4.48 11.80 0.02
N MET A 54 -4.23 11.47 -1.26
CA MET A 54 -5.24 10.84 -2.12
C MET A 54 -5.61 9.45 -1.60
N SER A 55 -4.60 8.68 -1.20
CA SER A 55 -4.83 7.37 -0.56
C SER A 55 -5.61 7.49 0.75
N ALA A 56 -5.25 8.43 1.62
CA ALA A 56 -5.95 8.64 2.90
C ALA A 56 -7.41 9.01 2.71
N MET A 57 -7.74 9.86 1.73
CA MET A 57 -9.13 10.18 1.38
C MET A 57 -9.89 8.93 0.94
N SER A 58 -9.28 8.11 0.08
CA SER A 58 -9.90 6.88 -0.41
C SER A 58 -10.13 5.87 0.72
N VAL A 59 -9.17 5.74 1.65
CA VAL A 59 -9.31 4.90 2.87
C VAL A 59 -10.49 5.36 3.71
N ALA A 60 -10.61 6.67 3.97
CA ALA A 60 -11.71 7.21 4.77
C ALA A 60 -13.08 6.89 4.14
N VAL A 61 -13.20 7.01 2.82
CA VAL A 61 -14.45 6.66 2.11
C VAL A 61 -14.72 5.15 2.15
N LEU A 62 -13.69 4.31 1.95
CA LEU A 62 -13.83 2.85 2.04
C LEU A 62 -14.31 2.42 3.43
N ALA A 63 -13.73 3.00 4.48
CA ALA A 63 -14.07 2.66 5.86
C ALA A 63 -15.45 3.19 6.27
N ASP A 64 -15.73 4.48 6.05
CA ASP A 64 -16.94 5.14 6.55
C ASP A 64 -18.16 4.94 5.65
N HIS A 65 -18.01 5.16 4.34
CA HIS A 65 -19.12 5.07 3.40
C HIS A 65 -19.43 3.64 2.98
N PHE A 66 -18.41 2.86 2.64
CA PHE A 66 -18.60 1.49 2.19
C PHE A 66 -18.56 0.45 3.32
N GLY A 67 -18.05 0.78 4.50
CA GLY A 67 -18.01 -0.11 5.67
C GLY A 67 -17.21 -1.37 5.40
N VAL A 68 -15.99 -1.23 4.87
CA VAL A 68 -15.11 -2.37 4.62
C VAL A 68 -14.52 -2.89 5.92
N ASP A 69 -14.34 -4.22 6.02
CA ASP A 69 -13.77 -4.88 7.19
C ASP A 69 -12.23 -4.89 7.17
N ALA A 70 -11.64 -4.76 5.98
CA ALA A 70 -10.20 -4.80 5.78
C ALA A 70 -9.81 -4.02 4.53
N LEU A 71 -8.56 -3.56 4.48
CA LEU A 71 -7.99 -2.80 3.38
C LEU A 71 -6.73 -3.47 2.83
N ILE A 72 -6.61 -3.47 1.52
CA ILE A 72 -5.41 -3.90 0.79
C ILE A 72 -5.00 -2.76 -0.13
N ASN A 73 -3.76 -2.32 -0.03
CA ASN A 73 -3.15 -1.47 -1.05
C ASN A 73 -2.31 -2.35 -1.99
N THR A 74 -2.47 -2.15 -3.28
CA THR A 74 -1.72 -2.89 -4.31
C THR A 74 -1.27 -1.93 -5.40
N GLY A 75 -0.06 -2.11 -5.89
CA GLY A 75 0.49 -1.25 -6.93
C GLY A 75 1.95 -1.54 -7.22
N SER A 76 2.52 -0.70 -8.06
CA SER A 76 3.94 -0.75 -8.41
C SER A 76 4.79 -0.04 -7.36
N ALA A 77 5.99 -0.55 -7.09
CA ALA A 77 6.92 0.01 -6.14
C ALA A 77 8.35 0.04 -6.69
N GLY A 78 9.15 0.99 -6.22
CA GLY A 78 10.58 1.06 -6.53
C GLY A 78 11.38 0.11 -5.66
N ALA A 79 12.11 -0.83 -6.28
CA ALA A 79 12.98 -1.74 -5.55
C ALA A 79 14.18 -1.01 -4.95
N VAL A 80 14.45 -1.23 -3.66
CA VAL A 80 15.58 -0.66 -2.90
C VAL A 80 16.55 -1.73 -2.45
N ALA A 81 16.03 -2.88 -2.01
CA ALA A 81 16.85 -3.98 -1.58
C ALA A 81 17.57 -4.67 -2.75
N PRO A 82 18.82 -5.11 -2.57
CA PRO A 82 19.53 -5.83 -3.61
C PRO A 82 18.86 -7.16 -3.95
N GLY A 83 18.94 -7.53 -5.23
CA GLY A 83 18.43 -8.82 -5.72
C GLY A 83 16.93 -8.84 -6.05
N LEU A 84 16.20 -7.74 -5.86
CA LEU A 84 14.84 -7.59 -6.40
C LEU A 84 14.89 -7.29 -7.88
N LYS A 85 13.99 -7.90 -8.64
CA LYS A 85 13.84 -7.76 -10.10
C LYS A 85 12.44 -7.24 -10.43
N ILE A 86 12.28 -6.71 -11.62
CA ILE A 86 10.96 -6.35 -12.15
C ILE A 86 10.09 -7.61 -12.20
N GLY A 87 8.92 -7.55 -11.60
CA GLY A 87 7.98 -8.66 -11.47
C GLY A 87 8.03 -9.41 -10.13
N ASP A 88 9.06 -9.17 -9.30
CA ASP A 88 9.07 -9.69 -7.93
C ASP A 88 7.99 -8.97 -7.09
N VAL A 89 7.43 -9.68 -6.13
CA VAL A 89 6.43 -9.13 -5.21
C VAL A 89 7.05 -8.81 -3.86
N VAL A 90 6.77 -7.63 -3.34
CA VAL A 90 7.11 -7.27 -1.95
C VAL A 90 5.83 -7.16 -1.15
N VAL A 91 5.71 -7.96 -0.09
CA VAL A 91 4.62 -7.90 0.88
C VAL A 91 5.10 -7.09 2.08
N ALA A 92 4.43 -5.98 2.36
CA ALA A 92 4.77 -5.17 3.52
C ALA A 92 4.40 -5.91 4.81
N SER A 93 5.37 -6.21 5.68
CA SER A 93 5.09 -6.58 7.06
C SER A 93 4.94 -5.35 7.95
N LYS A 94 5.58 -4.26 7.56
CA LYS A 94 5.49 -2.94 8.20
C LYS A 94 5.78 -1.83 7.20
N LEU A 95 5.38 -0.62 7.55
CA LEU A 95 5.52 0.58 6.75
C LEU A 95 6.14 1.70 7.59
N ALA A 96 6.86 2.62 6.93
CA ALA A 96 7.40 3.83 7.56
C ALA A 96 7.38 5.00 6.56
N TYR A 97 7.30 6.22 7.07
CA TYR A 97 7.50 7.39 6.22
C TYR A 97 9.00 7.63 5.98
N HIS A 98 9.41 7.80 4.73
CA HIS A 98 10.79 8.19 4.41
C HIS A 98 10.96 9.71 4.21
N ASP A 99 9.90 10.49 4.33
CA ASP A 99 9.87 11.92 4.06
C ASP A 99 9.37 12.75 5.25
N VAL A 100 9.23 12.15 6.43
CA VAL A 100 8.88 12.84 7.67
C VAL A 100 10.12 13.08 8.51
N ASP A 101 10.39 14.32 8.86
CA ASP A 101 11.47 14.70 9.76
C ASP A 101 10.94 15.61 10.88
N LEU A 102 10.76 15.03 12.05
CA LEU A 102 10.43 15.71 13.30
C LEU A 102 11.53 15.55 14.36
N THR A 103 12.76 15.26 13.94
CA THR A 103 13.89 15.03 14.84
C THR A 103 14.20 16.26 15.72
N ALA A 104 13.94 17.47 15.22
CA ALA A 104 14.04 18.69 16.01
C ALA A 104 13.10 18.72 17.25
N PHE A 105 12.07 17.90 17.26
CA PHE A 105 11.11 17.73 18.37
C PHE A 105 11.33 16.44 19.17
N GLY A 106 12.44 15.72 18.93
CA GLY A 106 12.81 14.51 19.64
C GLY A 106 12.14 13.22 19.13
N TYR A 107 11.54 13.22 17.95
CA TYR A 107 11.04 12.03 17.28
C TYR A 107 12.13 11.36 16.45
N ASP A 108 11.99 10.09 16.16
CA ASP A 108 12.84 9.40 15.19
C ASP A 108 12.53 9.91 13.77
N TYR A 109 13.53 9.84 12.87
CA TYR A 109 13.30 10.14 11.45
C TYR A 109 12.27 9.17 10.86
N GLY A 110 11.28 9.69 10.17
CA GLY A 110 10.14 8.93 9.66
C GLY A 110 8.97 8.83 10.64
N GLN A 111 9.13 9.27 11.88
CA GLN A 111 8.06 9.23 12.88
C GLN A 111 7.22 10.51 12.84
N MET A 112 5.92 10.35 12.62
CA MET A 112 4.94 11.44 12.77
C MET A 112 4.59 11.64 14.25
N SER A 113 4.33 12.89 14.65
CA SER A 113 3.97 13.24 16.02
C SER A 113 2.82 12.37 16.54
N MET A 114 3.00 11.82 17.74
CA MET A 114 2.04 10.94 18.43
C MET A 114 1.69 9.64 17.66
N GLN A 115 2.50 9.27 16.69
CA GLN A 115 2.35 8.01 15.95
C GLN A 115 3.56 7.10 16.19
N PRO A 116 3.44 5.79 15.99
CA PRO A 116 4.59 4.90 15.97
C PRO A 116 5.49 5.22 14.76
N LEU A 117 6.76 4.83 14.83
CA LEU A 117 7.69 4.89 13.69
C LEU A 117 7.28 3.93 12.58
N TYR A 118 6.89 2.72 12.96
CA TYR A 118 6.42 1.68 12.04
C TYR A 118 4.95 1.41 12.20
N PHE A 119 4.26 1.24 11.08
CA PHE A 119 2.88 0.76 11.01
C PHE A 119 2.90 -0.71 10.60
N GLU A 120 2.50 -1.59 11.50
CA GLU A 120 2.50 -3.03 11.24
C GLU A 120 1.32 -3.42 10.34
N SER A 121 1.58 -4.30 9.37
CA SER A 121 0.51 -4.90 8.57
C SER A 121 -0.20 -6.01 9.34
N ASP A 122 -1.44 -6.31 8.97
CA ASP A 122 -2.16 -7.46 9.55
C ASP A 122 -1.44 -8.76 9.24
N SER A 123 -1.03 -9.48 10.28
CA SER A 123 -0.24 -10.70 10.13
C SER A 123 -0.97 -11.82 9.39
N THR A 124 -2.31 -11.88 9.51
CA THR A 124 -3.13 -12.87 8.83
C THR A 124 -3.12 -12.66 7.30
N PHE A 125 -3.18 -11.39 6.88
CA PHE A 125 -3.05 -11.05 5.46
C PHE A 125 -1.63 -11.32 4.95
N VAL A 126 -0.60 -10.93 5.68
CA VAL A 126 0.81 -11.19 5.31
C VAL A 126 1.05 -12.66 5.11
N GLU A 127 0.67 -13.51 6.08
CA GLU A 127 0.79 -14.98 5.98
C GLU A 127 -0.02 -15.57 4.81
N THR A 128 -1.19 -15.00 4.55
CA THR A 128 -2.05 -15.45 3.44
C THR A 128 -1.40 -15.14 2.10
N PHE A 129 -0.88 -13.93 1.92
CA PHE A 129 -0.16 -13.54 0.70
C PHE A 129 1.09 -14.39 0.50
N GLU A 130 1.89 -14.61 1.56
CA GLU A 130 3.09 -15.47 1.48
C GLU A 130 2.73 -16.87 0.96
N LYS A 131 1.71 -17.50 1.54
CA LYS A 131 1.24 -18.84 1.12
C LYS A 131 0.77 -18.86 -0.33
N VAL A 132 -0.03 -17.87 -0.74
CA VAL A 132 -0.56 -17.79 -2.11
C VAL A 132 0.54 -17.56 -3.13
N LEU A 133 1.47 -16.65 -2.86
CA LEU A 133 2.59 -16.36 -3.74
C LEU A 133 3.52 -17.58 -3.90
N ALA A 134 3.81 -18.28 -2.80
CA ALA A 134 4.58 -19.51 -2.83
C ALA A 134 3.88 -20.63 -3.67
N GLN A 135 2.56 -20.79 -3.52
CA GLN A 135 1.78 -21.73 -4.32
C GLN A 135 1.76 -21.37 -5.81
N ALA A 136 1.77 -20.09 -6.12
CA ALA A 136 1.84 -19.59 -7.50
C ALA A 136 3.26 -19.59 -8.08
N SER A 137 4.28 -19.98 -7.29
CA SER A 137 5.70 -19.89 -7.66
C SER A 137 6.13 -18.49 -8.08
N ILE A 138 5.61 -17.48 -7.39
CA ILE A 138 5.98 -16.08 -7.57
C ILE A 138 7.04 -15.71 -6.54
N ASP A 139 8.19 -15.20 -7.01
CA ASP A 139 9.25 -14.72 -6.14
C ASP A 139 8.76 -13.52 -5.32
N SER A 140 8.88 -13.63 -4.00
CA SER A 140 8.41 -12.60 -3.08
C SER A 140 9.34 -12.37 -1.91
N LYS A 141 9.32 -11.16 -1.36
CA LYS A 141 9.98 -10.81 -0.11
C LYS A 141 8.99 -10.16 0.83
N ILE A 142 9.15 -10.42 2.13
CA ILE A 142 8.34 -9.81 3.19
C ILE A 142 9.23 -8.87 3.99
N GLY A 143 8.80 -7.63 4.20
CA GLY A 143 9.58 -6.67 4.98
C GLY A 143 9.06 -5.25 4.91
N LEU A 144 9.95 -4.29 5.21
CA LEU A 144 9.63 -2.87 5.24
C LEU A 144 9.43 -2.30 3.83
N ILE A 145 8.30 -1.63 3.63
CA ILE A 145 8.10 -0.70 2.51
C ILE A 145 8.08 0.72 3.09
N ALA A 146 8.86 1.63 2.50
CA ALA A 146 8.87 3.02 2.93
C ALA A 146 8.08 3.91 1.96
N THR A 147 7.26 4.79 2.51
CA THR A 147 6.33 5.65 1.78
C THR A 147 6.68 7.13 1.89
N GLY A 148 6.37 7.91 0.87
CA GLY A 148 6.51 9.37 0.88
C GLY A 148 5.94 10.02 -0.38
N ASP A 149 5.69 11.33 -0.34
CA ASP A 149 5.14 12.08 -1.47
C ASP A 149 6.20 12.48 -2.51
N SER A 150 7.29 11.70 -2.61
CA SER A 150 8.36 11.94 -3.57
C SER A 150 8.68 10.69 -4.38
N PHE A 151 8.70 10.82 -5.70
CA PHE A 151 9.21 9.77 -6.57
C PHE A 151 10.72 9.60 -6.35
N ILE A 152 11.11 8.40 -5.93
CA ILE A 152 12.51 8.10 -5.61
C ILE A 152 13.21 7.60 -6.88
N ALA A 153 14.03 8.49 -7.44
CA ALA A 153 14.89 8.21 -8.59
C ALA A 153 16.33 8.62 -8.25
N GLY A 154 17.28 7.76 -8.63
CA GLY A 154 18.69 7.97 -8.36
C GLY A 154 19.21 7.29 -7.08
N GLN A 155 20.47 6.87 -7.15
CA GLN A 155 21.11 6.10 -6.08
C GLN A 155 21.27 6.90 -4.78
N ASP A 156 21.53 8.20 -4.89
CA ASP A 156 21.68 9.12 -3.78
C ASP A 156 20.45 9.18 -2.86
N LYS A 157 19.25 9.20 -3.44
CA LYS A 157 17.99 9.17 -2.69
C LYS A 157 17.76 7.81 -2.03
N ILE A 158 18.06 6.73 -2.76
CA ILE A 158 17.99 5.36 -2.22
C ILE A 158 18.94 5.21 -1.03
N ASP A 159 20.17 5.69 -1.14
CA ASP A 159 21.17 5.61 -0.08
C ASP A 159 20.76 6.45 1.16
N ALA A 160 20.15 7.61 0.93
CA ALA A 160 19.61 8.42 2.02
C ALA A 160 18.49 7.69 2.79
N ILE A 161 17.55 7.05 2.08
CA ILE A 161 16.48 6.26 2.72
C ILE A 161 17.08 5.08 3.47
N LYS A 162 18.02 4.35 2.87
CA LYS A 162 18.71 3.22 3.52
C LYS A 162 19.54 3.65 4.74
N GLY A 163 20.02 4.87 4.76
CA GLY A 163 20.71 5.44 5.93
C GLY A 163 19.83 5.50 7.17
N HIS A 164 18.53 5.74 7.00
CA HIS A 164 17.53 5.75 8.08
C HIS A 164 16.83 4.39 8.27
N PHE A 165 16.62 3.64 7.19
CA PHE A 165 15.90 2.38 7.15
C PHE A 165 16.73 1.30 6.44
N PRO A 166 17.76 0.73 7.08
CA PRO A 166 18.67 -0.23 6.43
C PRO A 166 17.97 -1.49 5.89
N GLU A 167 16.83 -1.87 6.48
CA GLU A 167 16.05 -3.06 6.13
C GLU A 167 14.99 -2.81 5.05
N VAL A 168 14.89 -1.58 4.48
CA VAL A 168 13.87 -1.25 3.49
C VAL A 168 14.02 -2.10 2.23
N LEU A 169 12.92 -2.70 1.78
CA LEU A 169 12.85 -3.50 0.57
C LEU A 169 12.44 -2.69 -0.65
N ALA A 170 11.44 -1.86 -0.50
CA ALA A 170 10.86 -1.08 -1.59
C ALA A 170 10.35 0.27 -1.11
N VAL A 171 10.08 1.17 -2.05
CA VAL A 171 9.49 2.50 -1.81
C VAL A 171 8.29 2.70 -2.71
N GLU A 172 7.28 3.40 -2.20
CA GLU A 172 6.06 3.78 -2.93
C GLU A 172 5.55 5.14 -2.43
N MET A 173 4.38 5.60 -2.91
CA MET A 173 3.91 6.95 -2.62
C MET A 173 2.50 7.01 -2.00
N GLU A 174 1.90 5.88 -1.67
CA GLU A 174 0.47 5.80 -1.31
C GLU A 174 0.21 5.39 0.13
N ILE A 175 1.00 4.51 0.69
CA ILE A 175 0.68 3.90 1.98
C ILE A 175 1.12 4.80 3.13
N GLY A 176 0.39 5.88 3.33
CA GLY A 176 0.65 6.76 4.47
C GLY A 176 -0.20 6.48 5.70
N ARG A 177 -0.97 5.56 5.90
CA ARG A 177 -1.82 5.16 7.02
C ARG A 177 -3.15 4.56 6.54
N ALA A 178 -3.10 3.39 5.98
CA ALA A 178 -4.28 2.59 5.69
C ALA A 178 -4.48 1.51 6.76
N HIS A 179 -4.39 1.89 8.05
CA HIS A 179 -4.73 1.01 9.15
C HIS A 179 -6.05 1.49 9.76
N VAL A 180 -7.08 0.75 9.50
CA VAL A 180 -8.36 0.84 10.21
C VAL A 180 -8.57 -0.45 10.97
#